data_90706c55921246d6edc7c9fe10d7bb9a
#
_entry.id   90706c55921246d6edc7c9fe10d7bb9a
#
_cell.length_a   1.000
_cell.length_b   1.000
_cell.length_c   1.000
_cell.angle_alpha   90.00
_cell.angle_beta   90.00
_cell.angle_gamma   90.00
#
_symmetry.space_group_name_H-M   'P 1'
#
loop_
_entity.id
_entity.type
_entity.pdbx_description
1 polymer ?
#
loop_
_entity_poly.entity_id
_entity_poly.type
_entity_poly.pdbx_seq_one_letter_code
_entity_poly.pdbx_strand_id
1 'polypeptide(L)'
;TNSRTFAETADGIYLYDENGQKLIDGPGGMWCVQIGYGRKEMAEAVADQVLKMPYYSPWNMSASPSALLARKIAERAPADLKHVFFTTCGSTAVDTAIRFVHFYNNVRGKPQKKLIISREKSYHGSTYLSATVSGKTRDKDWMDTASELVHFLPDVNPGSRTEGMSIEDYLEDKINDLETAILTIGADKVGAFIAEPVLASGGVIIPPKGYHKQCLEVCRRHDVLYISDEVVTGFGRLGHWFA
;
A
#
# COMPACT_ATOMS: atom_id res chain seq x y z
N THR A 1 13.25 20.32 25.42
CA THR A 1 13.94 19.68 24.27
C THR A 1 13.85 18.19 24.47
N ASN A 2 13.03 17.48 23.71
CA ASN A 2 13.03 16.03 23.69
C ASN A 2 14.39 15.59 23.10
N SER A 3 15.27 15.03 23.92
CA SER A 3 16.48 14.38 23.42
C SER A 3 16.04 13.16 22.60
N ARG A 4 16.44 13.11 21.33
CA ARG A 4 16.23 11.93 20.50
C ARG A 4 17.36 10.95 20.78
N THR A 5 17.04 9.69 20.94
CA THR A 5 18.02 8.60 20.98
C THR A 5 18.46 8.28 19.56
N PHE A 6 19.76 8.06 19.35
CA PHE A 6 20.31 7.68 18.06
C PHE A 6 20.51 6.16 18.02
N ALA A 7 20.02 5.53 16.94
CA ALA A 7 20.35 4.15 16.62
C ALA A 7 21.68 4.13 15.86
N GLU A 8 22.71 3.51 16.42
CA GLU A 8 24.07 3.49 15.85
C GLU A 8 24.31 2.24 15.00
N THR A 9 23.88 1.08 15.49
CA THR A 9 24.09 -0.20 14.80
C THR A 9 22.86 -1.10 14.92
N ALA A 10 22.80 -2.13 14.08
CA ALA A 10 21.72 -3.12 14.12
C ALA A 10 22.23 -4.51 13.72
N ASP A 11 21.64 -5.55 14.31
CA ASP A 11 21.92 -6.95 13.97
C ASP A 11 20.67 -7.83 14.21
N GLY A 12 20.32 -8.65 13.23
CA GLY A 12 19.15 -9.52 13.29
C GLY A 12 17.85 -8.71 13.50
N ILE A 13 17.29 -8.77 14.70
CA ILE A 13 16.08 -8.02 15.10
C ILE A 13 16.39 -6.91 16.11
N TYR A 14 17.65 -6.64 16.38
CA TYR A 14 18.07 -5.73 17.44
C TYR A 14 18.66 -4.44 16.87
N LEU A 15 18.36 -3.33 17.56
CA LEU A 15 19.03 -2.04 17.42
C LEU A 15 19.94 -1.81 18.63
N TYR A 16 20.98 -1.05 18.43
CA TYR A 16 21.87 -0.58 19.51
C TYR A 16 21.97 0.95 19.43
N ASP A 17 21.71 1.62 20.54
CA ASP A 17 21.77 3.07 20.60
C ASP A 17 23.23 3.58 20.79
N GLU A 18 23.39 4.89 20.86
CA GLU A 18 24.68 5.56 21.08
C GLU A 18 25.38 5.19 22.40
N ASN A 19 24.66 4.59 23.35
CA ASN A 19 25.19 4.13 24.63
C ASN A 19 25.45 2.60 24.66
N GLY A 20 25.18 1.93 23.50
CA GLY A 20 25.30 0.47 23.41
C GLY A 20 24.11 -0.29 24.03
N GLN A 21 23.00 0.41 24.35
CA GLN A 21 21.80 -0.24 24.87
C GLN A 21 21.14 -1.04 23.74
N LYS A 22 20.87 -2.32 24.02
CA LYS A 22 20.22 -3.23 23.09
C LYS A 22 18.69 -3.11 23.16
N LEU A 23 18.06 -2.87 22.04
CA LEU A 23 16.61 -2.71 21.88
C LEU A 23 16.09 -3.73 20.86
N ILE A 24 14.87 -4.24 21.07
CA ILE A 24 14.17 -5.04 20.06
C ILE A 24 13.49 -4.07 19.08
N ASP A 25 13.76 -4.22 17.79
CA ASP A 25 13.04 -3.49 16.74
C ASP A 25 11.72 -4.20 16.42
N GLY A 26 10.70 -3.96 17.24
CA GLY A 26 9.38 -4.56 17.09
C GLY A 26 8.72 -4.23 15.74
N PRO A 27 8.76 -2.98 15.26
CA PRO A 27 8.18 -2.62 13.96
C PRO A 27 9.02 -3.03 12.74
N GLY A 28 10.21 -3.60 12.92
CA GLY A 28 11.06 -4.07 11.81
C GLY A 28 11.42 -2.96 10.83
N GLY A 29 12.06 -1.88 11.30
CA GLY A 29 12.44 -0.72 10.50
C GLY A 29 11.22 -0.01 9.90
N MET A 30 10.14 0.14 10.64
CA MET A 30 8.85 0.66 10.13
C MET A 30 8.33 -0.15 8.94
N TRP A 31 8.35 -1.49 9.10
CA TRP A 31 7.91 -2.49 8.12
C TRP A 31 8.78 -2.60 6.86
N CYS A 32 9.99 -2.05 6.86
CA CYS A 32 10.88 -2.07 5.69
C CYS A 32 11.98 -3.12 5.77
N VAL A 33 12.16 -3.80 6.92
CA VAL A 33 13.24 -4.77 7.17
C VAL A 33 12.66 -6.17 7.42
N GLN A 34 12.18 -6.83 6.36
CA GLN A 34 11.57 -8.17 6.47
C GLN A 34 12.56 -9.28 6.78
N ILE A 35 13.82 -9.15 6.37
CA ILE A 35 14.85 -10.19 6.50
C ILE A 35 15.82 -9.95 7.66
N GLY A 36 15.59 -8.90 8.46
CA GLY A 36 16.48 -8.51 9.56
C GLY A 36 17.71 -7.73 9.09
N TYR A 37 18.44 -7.23 10.07
CA TYR A 37 19.66 -6.43 9.89
C TYR A 37 20.91 -7.28 9.73
N GLY A 38 22.03 -6.69 9.29
CA GLY A 38 23.35 -7.32 9.27
C GLY A 38 23.54 -8.41 8.22
N ARG A 39 22.72 -8.46 7.18
CA ARG A 39 22.75 -9.48 6.12
C ARG A 39 23.94 -9.24 5.18
N LYS A 40 25.02 -9.97 5.38
CA LYS A 40 26.25 -9.84 4.59
C LYS A 40 26.07 -10.12 3.12
N GLU A 41 25.30 -11.15 2.79
CA GLU A 41 24.99 -11.52 1.41
C GLU A 41 24.26 -10.42 0.64
N MET A 42 23.47 -9.59 1.33
CA MET A 42 22.84 -8.40 0.72
C MET A 42 23.86 -7.30 0.45
N ALA A 43 24.74 -7.04 1.40
CA ALA A 43 25.79 -6.02 1.26
C ALA A 43 26.76 -6.39 0.11
N GLU A 44 27.17 -7.64 0.01
CA GLU A 44 28.03 -8.16 -1.07
C GLU A 44 27.33 -8.01 -2.44
N ALA A 45 26.08 -8.46 -2.55
CA ALA A 45 25.32 -8.34 -3.79
C ALA A 45 25.14 -6.89 -4.26
N VAL A 46 24.92 -5.95 -3.32
CA VAL A 46 24.79 -4.51 -3.62
C VAL A 46 26.17 -3.96 -4.06
N ALA A 47 27.26 -4.27 -3.34
CA ALA A 47 28.59 -3.82 -3.67
C ALA A 47 29.03 -4.29 -5.08
N ASP A 48 28.85 -5.58 -5.37
CA ASP A 48 29.15 -6.16 -6.68
C ASP A 48 28.37 -5.49 -7.81
N GLN A 49 27.09 -5.24 -7.61
CA GLN A 49 26.26 -4.59 -8.64
C GLN A 49 26.63 -3.12 -8.84
N VAL A 50 26.95 -2.39 -7.77
CA VAL A 50 27.38 -0.98 -7.85
C VAL A 50 28.72 -0.88 -8.60
N LEU A 51 29.67 -1.78 -8.35
CA LEU A 51 30.94 -1.83 -9.08
C LEU A 51 30.75 -2.20 -10.55
N LYS A 52 29.80 -3.09 -10.86
CA LYS A 52 29.52 -3.53 -12.21
C LYS A 52 28.75 -2.49 -13.02
N MET A 53 27.67 -1.97 -12.49
CA MET A 53 26.80 -0.97 -13.13
C MET A 53 25.77 -0.47 -12.09
N PRO A 54 25.95 0.71 -11.49
CA PRO A 54 25.05 1.23 -10.46
C PRO A 54 23.70 1.69 -11.04
N TYR A 55 23.70 2.21 -12.26
CA TYR A 55 22.51 2.72 -12.92
C TYR A 55 22.67 2.76 -14.44
N TYR A 56 21.57 2.53 -15.15
CA TYR A 56 21.38 2.88 -16.55
C TYR A 56 19.91 3.24 -16.81
N SER A 57 19.69 4.21 -17.70
CA SER A 57 18.34 4.65 -18.06
C SER A 57 17.55 3.54 -18.77
N PRO A 58 16.30 3.25 -18.34
CA PRO A 58 15.48 2.19 -18.94
C PRO A 58 14.85 2.57 -20.31
N TRP A 59 15.13 3.76 -20.85
CA TRP A 59 14.53 4.23 -22.10
C TRP A 59 14.87 3.36 -23.31
N ASN A 60 16.14 2.97 -23.44
CA ASN A 60 16.61 2.24 -24.61
C ASN A 60 17.09 0.82 -24.29
N MET A 61 17.44 0.53 -23.05
CA MET A 61 17.93 -0.76 -22.61
C MET A 61 17.43 -1.11 -21.21
N SER A 62 17.21 -2.38 -20.95
CA SER A 62 16.87 -2.88 -19.61
C SER A 62 18.12 -3.41 -18.91
N ALA A 63 18.19 -3.18 -17.60
CA ALA A 63 19.21 -3.81 -16.76
C ALA A 63 18.78 -5.23 -16.36
N SER A 64 19.69 -6.19 -16.44
CA SER A 64 19.41 -7.60 -16.11
C SER A 64 18.85 -7.79 -14.70
N PRO A 65 19.34 -7.12 -13.63
CA PRO A 65 18.78 -7.28 -12.28
C PRO A 65 17.33 -6.85 -12.19
N SER A 66 16.94 -5.72 -12.80
CA SER A 66 15.55 -5.25 -12.77
C SER A 66 14.61 -6.16 -13.56
N ALA A 67 15.04 -6.66 -14.73
CA ALA A 67 14.27 -7.59 -15.52
C ALA A 67 14.07 -8.94 -14.78
N LEU A 68 15.11 -9.45 -14.11
CA LEU A 68 15.04 -10.65 -13.31
C LEU A 68 14.12 -10.49 -12.09
N LEU A 69 14.21 -9.34 -11.42
CA LEU A 69 13.34 -9.02 -10.29
C LEU A 69 11.87 -8.92 -10.73
N ALA A 70 11.59 -8.22 -11.84
CA ALA A 70 10.25 -8.12 -12.40
C ALA A 70 9.64 -9.49 -12.69
N ARG A 71 10.43 -10.40 -13.31
CA ARG A 71 10.01 -11.78 -13.56
C ARG A 71 9.68 -12.52 -12.25
N LYS A 72 10.58 -12.46 -11.26
CA LYS A 72 10.37 -13.13 -9.97
C LYS A 72 9.13 -12.61 -9.23
N ILE A 73 8.84 -11.32 -9.31
CA ILE A 73 7.62 -10.74 -8.74
C ILE A 73 6.39 -11.24 -9.51
N ALA A 74 6.40 -11.18 -10.84
CA ALA A 74 5.28 -11.61 -11.67
C ALA A 74 4.95 -13.11 -11.51
N GLU A 75 5.95 -13.96 -11.26
CA GLU A 75 5.77 -15.39 -10.96
C GLU A 75 5.05 -15.63 -9.62
N ARG A 76 5.07 -14.67 -8.69
CA ARG A 76 4.51 -14.77 -7.34
C ARG A 76 3.27 -13.93 -7.13
N ALA A 77 3.05 -12.96 -8.02
CA ALA A 77 1.90 -12.07 -7.95
C ALA A 77 0.60 -12.85 -8.18
N PRO A 78 -0.50 -12.47 -7.50
CA PRO A 78 -1.79 -13.13 -7.65
C PRO A 78 -2.39 -12.90 -9.05
N ALA A 79 -3.25 -13.82 -9.46
CA ALA A 79 -4.00 -13.75 -10.74
C ALA A 79 -3.09 -13.50 -11.96
N ASP A 80 -3.47 -12.54 -12.80
CA ASP A 80 -2.81 -12.19 -14.08
C ASP A 80 -1.94 -10.94 -13.98
N LEU A 81 -1.52 -10.56 -12.77
CA LEU A 81 -0.60 -9.44 -12.56
C LEU A 81 0.81 -9.80 -13.05
N LYS A 82 1.07 -9.61 -14.36
CA LYS A 82 2.30 -10.03 -15.04
C LYS A 82 3.27 -8.88 -15.32
N HIS A 83 2.85 -7.65 -15.06
CA HIS A 83 3.65 -6.46 -15.34
C HIS A 83 4.08 -5.78 -14.04
N VAL A 84 5.34 -5.36 -13.98
CA VAL A 84 5.93 -4.69 -12.82
C VAL A 84 6.44 -3.33 -13.25
N PHE A 85 6.03 -2.30 -12.53
CA PHE A 85 6.55 -0.94 -12.68
C PHE A 85 7.27 -0.54 -11.40
N PHE A 86 8.58 -0.31 -11.50
CA PHE A 86 9.40 0.06 -10.36
C PHE A 86 9.32 1.54 -10.05
N THR A 87 9.23 1.87 -8.77
CA THR A 87 9.24 3.24 -8.24
C THR A 87 10.27 3.34 -7.12
N THR A 88 10.43 4.54 -6.56
CA THR A 88 11.43 4.81 -5.52
C THR A 88 10.94 4.57 -4.10
N CYS A 89 9.62 4.56 -3.89
CA CYS A 89 9.00 4.29 -2.58
C CYS A 89 7.50 3.99 -2.73
N GLY A 90 6.84 3.62 -1.63
CA GLY A 90 5.39 3.36 -1.59
C GLY A 90 4.54 4.55 -2.03
N SER A 91 4.91 5.78 -1.60
CA SER A 91 4.16 6.98 -2.00
C SER A 91 4.14 7.19 -3.52
N THR A 92 5.31 7.05 -4.17
CA THR A 92 5.40 7.16 -5.63
C THR A 92 4.76 5.96 -6.35
N ALA A 93 4.69 4.79 -5.72
CA ALA A 93 3.96 3.65 -6.24
C ALA A 93 2.45 3.93 -6.27
N VAL A 94 1.90 4.48 -5.19
CA VAL A 94 0.48 4.87 -5.11
C VAL A 94 0.16 6.00 -6.09
N ASP A 95 0.99 7.06 -6.16
CA ASP A 95 0.82 8.12 -7.16
C ASP A 95 0.78 7.54 -8.59
N THR A 96 1.69 6.61 -8.87
CA THR A 96 1.75 5.94 -10.18
C THR A 96 0.50 5.11 -10.43
N ALA A 97 0.02 4.35 -9.43
CA ALA A 97 -1.20 3.55 -9.56
C ALA A 97 -2.42 4.42 -9.87
N ILE A 98 -2.59 5.55 -9.17
CA ILE A 98 -3.68 6.51 -9.43
C ILE A 98 -3.58 7.09 -10.86
N ARG A 99 -2.38 7.47 -11.29
CA ARG A 99 -2.16 7.96 -12.65
C ARG A 99 -2.45 6.88 -13.70
N PHE A 100 -2.12 5.61 -13.43
CA PHE A 100 -2.50 4.50 -14.31
C PHE A 100 -4.01 4.28 -14.35
N VAL A 101 -4.73 4.43 -13.24
CA VAL A 101 -6.20 4.40 -13.23
C VAL A 101 -6.76 5.46 -14.19
N HIS A 102 -6.24 6.69 -14.10
CA HIS A 102 -6.67 7.78 -14.98
C HIS A 102 -6.33 7.52 -16.46
N PHE A 103 -5.09 7.10 -16.72
CA PHE A 103 -4.64 6.76 -18.06
C PHE A 103 -5.47 5.62 -18.69
N TYR A 104 -5.64 4.53 -17.94
CA TYR A 104 -6.41 3.36 -18.36
C TYR A 104 -7.85 3.74 -18.74
N ASN A 105 -8.52 4.53 -17.91
CA ASN A 105 -9.87 4.97 -18.20
C ASN A 105 -9.95 5.95 -19.37
N ASN A 106 -8.96 6.82 -19.55
CA ASN A 106 -8.88 7.69 -20.74
C ASN A 106 -8.77 6.90 -22.03
N VAL A 107 -7.87 5.90 -22.08
CA VAL A 107 -7.68 5.05 -23.28
C VAL A 107 -8.93 4.24 -23.60
N ARG A 108 -9.72 3.87 -22.58
CA ARG A 108 -11.00 3.16 -22.75
C ARG A 108 -12.17 4.08 -23.15
N GLY A 109 -11.95 5.38 -23.34
CA GLY A 109 -13.01 6.35 -23.64
C GLY A 109 -13.91 6.69 -22.45
N LYS A 110 -13.42 6.48 -21.21
CA LYS A 110 -14.12 6.76 -19.93
C LYS A 110 -13.40 7.86 -19.12
N PRO A 111 -13.20 9.07 -19.66
CA PRO A 111 -12.38 10.10 -19.04
C PRO A 111 -12.95 10.65 -17.73
N GLN A 112 -14.22 10.41 -17.40
CA GLN A 112 -14.85 10.82 -16.15
C GLN A 112 -14.49 9.92 -14.96
N LYS A 113 -14.03 8.66 -15.19
CA LYS A 113 -13.67 7.71 -14.14
C LYS A 113 -12.34 8.07 -13.48
N LYS A 114 -12.36 9.05 -12.58
CA LYS A 114 -11.17 9.63 -11.92
C LYS A 114 -11.17 9.49 -10.41
N LEU A 115 -12.35 9.45 -9.80
CA LEU A 115 -12.48 9.45 -8.34
C LEU A 115 -11.97 8.13 -7.77
N ILE A 116 -11.22 8.25 -6.67
CA ILE A 116 -10.69 7.12 -5.91
C ILE A 116 -11.50 7.00 -4.61
N ILE A 117 -12.03 5.82 -4.34
CA ILE A 117 -12.58 5.51 -3.02
C ILE A 117 -11.45 4.98 -2.15
N SER A 118 -11.38 5.47 -0.92
CA SER A 118 -10.41 5.04 0.10
C SER A 118 -11.13 4.83 1.44
N ARG A 119 -10.42 4.57 2.52
CA ARG A 119 -10.99 4.36 3.85
C ARG A 119 -10.46 5.38 4.85
N GLU A 120 -11.27 5.77 5.81
CA GLU A 120 -10.78 6.47 7.00
C GLU A 120 -9.67 5.67 7.69
N LYS A 121 -8.76 6.36 8.37
CA LYS A 121 -7.56 5.82 9.02
C LYS A 121 -6.54 5.15 8.09
N SER A 122 -6.78 5.06 6.78
CA SER A 122 -5.80 4.53 5.84
C SER A 122 -4.57 5.43 5.71
N TYR A 123 -3.44 4.84 5.34
CA TYR A 123 -2.22 5.57 4.99
C TYR A 123 -1.63 5.00 3.70
N HIS A 124 -1.53 5.83 2.68
CA HIS A 124 -1.05 5.45 1.35
C HIS A 124 0.20 6.20 0.90
N GLY A 125 0.73 7.07 1.74
CA GLY A 125 1.94 7.83 1.44
C GLY A 125 1.80 9.33 1.71
N SER A 126 2.84 10.08 1.36
CA SER A 126 2.98 11.51 1.66
C SER A 126 3.31 12.39 0.44
N THR A 127 3.31 11.83 -0.78
CA THR A 127 3.28 12.62 -2.02
C THR A 127 1.87 13.14 -2.28
N TYR A 128 1.70 14.09 -3.20
CA TYR A 128 0.45 14.82 -3.36
C TYR A 128 -0.79 13.91 -3.55
N LEU A 129 -0.72 12.94 -4.48
CA LEU A 129 -1.86 12.04 -4.71
C LEU A 129 -1.99 10.97 -3.61
N SER A 130 -0.90 10.42 -3.13
CA SER A 130 -0.95 9.41 -2.07
C SER A 130 -1.42 10.00 -0.73
N ALA A 131 -1.05 11.24 -0.40
CA ALA A 131 -1.60 11.96 0.74
C ALA A 131 -3.09 12.27 0.55
N THR A 132 -3.51 12.64 -0.68
CA THR A 132 -4.91 12.86 -1.02
C THR A 132 -5.78 11.65 -0.66
N VAL A 133 -5.35 10.44 -1.02
CA VAL A 133 -6.13 9.21 -0.78
C VAL A 133 -5.90 8.59 0.60
N SER A 134 -4.98 9.12 1.41
CA SER A 134 -4.79 8.71 2.80
C SER A 134 -5.92 9.25 3.68
N GLY A 135 -6.57 8.39 4.46
CA GLY A 135 -7.72 8.74 5.31
C GLY A 135 -7.37 9.20 6.72
N LYS A 136 -6.08 9.34 7.02
CA LYS A 136 -5.54 9.80 8.30
C LYS A 136 -5.46 11.33 8.33
N THR A 137 -6.53 11.98 8.78
CA THR A 137 -6.66 13.46 8.76
C THR A 137 -5.52 14.16 9.46
N ARG A 138 -5.13 13.70 10.66
CA ARG A 138 -4.04 14.29 11.45
C ARG A 138 -2.73 14.48 10.66
N ASP A 139 -2.44 13.61 9.71
CA ASP A 139 -1.17 13.61 8.98
C ASP A 139 -1.20 14.60 7.79
N LYS A 140 -2.34 15.24 7.52
CA LYS A 140 -2.53 16.17 6.40
C LYS A 140 -3.31 17.47 6.72
N ASP A 141 -3.60 17.74 8.00
CA ASP A 141 -4.39 18.91 8.43
C ASP A 141 -3.87 20.26 7.91
N TRP A 142 -2.58 20.36 7.60
CA TRP A 142 -1.91 21.58 7.11
C TRP A 142 -1.36 21.42 5.68
N MET A 143 -1.79 20.38 4.97
CA MET A 143 -1.31 20.09 3.62
C MET A 143 -2.42 20.28 2.59
N ASP A 144 -2.05 20.86 1.45
CA ASP A 144 -2.94 20.88 0.28
C ASP A 144 -3.12 19.49 -0.29
N THR A 145 -4.35 19.13 -0.61
CA THR A 145 -4.72 17.86 -1.23
C THR A 145 -5.77 18.07 -2.32
N ALA A 146 -5.86 17.15 -3.27
CA ALA A 146 -6.91 17.15 -4.29
C ALA A 146 -8.18 16.44 -3.74
N SER A 147 -8.82 17.05 -2.75
CA SER A 147 -9.95 16.44 -2.03
C SER A 147 -11.12 16.03 -2.94
N GLU A 148 -11.26 16.66 -4.09
CA GLU A 148 -12.27 16.34 -5.10
C GLU A 148 -12.01 14.99 -5.82
N LEU A 149 -10.80 14.45 -5.70
CA LEU A 149 -10.41 13.16 -6.30
C LEU A 149 -10.65 11.95 -5.39
N VAL A 150 -11.08 12.17 -4.13
CA VAL A 150 -11.20 11.07 -3.16
C VAL A 150 -12.55 11.09 -2.44
N HIS A 151 -13.08 9.89 -2.18
CA HIS A 151 -14.20 9.66 -1.27
C HIS A 151 -13.76 8.66 -0.19
N PHE A 152 -14.00 8.98 1.08
CA PHE A 152 -13.62 8.11 2.18
C PHE A 152 -14.82 7.33 2.71
N LEU A 153 -14.66 6.01 2.80
CA LEU A 153 -15.56 5.13 3.52
C LEU A 153 -15.19 5.11 5.01
N PRO A 154 -16.14 4.82 5.92
CA PRO A 154 -15.82 4.52 7.31
C PRO A 154 -14.75 3.45 7.45
N ASP A 155 -14.04 3.46 8.59
CA ASP A 155 -13.06 2.43 8.88
C ASP A 155 -13.71 1.04 9.03
N VAL A 156 -12.89 0.01 8.92
CA VAL A 156 -13.33 -1.40 8.93
C VAL A 156 -12.93 -2.11 10.23
N ASN A 157 -12.76 -1.38 11.32
CA ASN A 157 -12.37 -1.96 12.60
C ASN A 157 -13.52 -2.78 13.20
N PRO A 158 -13.42 -4.12 13.29
CA PRO A 158 -14.46 -4.93 13.90
C PRO A 158 -14.73 -4.60 15.37
N GLY A 159 -13.74 -3.98 16.05
CA GLY A 159 -13.90 -3.53 17.43
C GLY A 159 -14.81 -2.32 17.61
N SER A 160 -15.11 -1.58 16.53
CA SER A 160 -16.00 -0.41 16.55
C SER A 160 -17.46 -0.73 16.13
N ARG A 161 -17.78 -2.01 15.90
CA ARG A 161 -19.14 -2.40 15.54
C ARG A 161 -20.12 -2.14 16.67
N THR A 162 -21.39 -1.92 16.32
CA THR A 162 -22.47 -1.74 17.28
C THR A 162 -22.58 -2.94 18.21
N GLU A 163 -22.85 -2.70 19.49
CA GLU A 163 -23.06 -3.77 20.48
C GLU A 163 -24.18 -4.73 20.02
N GLY A 164 -23.92 -6.04 20.08
CA GLY A 164 -24.83 -7.07 19.61
C GLY A 164 -24.79 -7.39 18.12
N MET A 165 -24.07 -6.59 17.29
CA MET A 165 -23.89 -6.87 15.87
C MET A 165 -22.91 -8.05 15.68
N SER A 166 -23.27 -9.04 14.86
CA SER A 166 -22.37 -10.13 14.50
C SER A 166 -21.20 -9.63 13.62
N ILE A 167 -20.14 -10.43 13.48
CA ILE A 167 -19.03 -10.10 12.55
C ILE A 167 -19.50 -10.22 11.09
N GLU A 168 -20.41 -11.14 10.83
CA GLU A 168 -21.00 -11.36 9.51
C GLU A 168 -21.86 -10.17 9.09
N ASP A 169 -22.73 -9.67 9.96
CA ASP A 169 -23.56 -8.48 9.68
C ASP A 169 -22.67 -7.23 9.50
N TYR A 170 -21.62 -7.12 10.32
CA TYR A 170 -20.66 -6.02 10.19
C TYR A 170 -19.90 -6.08 8.86
N LEU A 171 -19.49 -7.28 8.43
CA LEU A 171 -18.87 -7.48 7.13
C LEU A 171 -19.82 -7.02 6.01
N GLU A 172 -21.07 -7.47 6.03
CA GLU A 172 -22.09 -7.09 5.05
C GLU A 172 -22.29 -5.57 5.03
N ASP A 173 -22.39 -4.92 6.18
CA ASP A 173 -22.48 -3.46 6.32
C ASP A 173 -21.30 -2.76 5.63
N LYS A 174 -20.07 -3.22 5.88
CA LYS A 174 -18.86 -2.60 5.28
C LYS A 174 -18.74 -2.85 3.76
N ILE A 175 -19.27 -3.94 3.25
CA ILE A 175 -19.37 -4.18 1.81
C ILE A 175 -20.44 -3.29 1.19
N ASN A 176 -21.57 -3.13 1.86
CA ASN A 176 -22.65 -2.25 1.44
C ASN A 176 -22.23 -0.77 1.42
N ASP A 177 -21.38 -0.33 2.37
CA ASP A 177 -20.78 1.01 2.34
C ASP A 177 -20.06 1.28 1.01
N LEU A 178 -19.24 0.33 0.53
CA LEU A 178 -18.54 0.46 -0.74
C LEU A 178 -19.49 0.51 -1.94
N GLU A 179 -20.43 -0.42 -2.01
CA GLU A 179 -21.37 -0.49 -3.14
C GLU A 179 -22.27 0.74 -3.19
N THR A 180 -22.81 1.17 -2.04
CA THR A 180 -23.62 2.38 -1.92
C THR A 180 -22.83 3.64 -2.34
N ALA A 181 -21.57 3.77 -1.93
CA ALA A 181 -20.74 4.88 -2.35
C ALA A 181 -20.53 4.90 -3.87
N ILE A 182 -20.23 3.76 -4.49
CA ILE A 182 -20.08 3.65 -5.95
C ILE A 182 -21.35 4.07 -6.67
N LEU A 183 -22.52 3.61 -6.22
CA LEU A 183 -23.81 3.92 -6.84
C LEU A 183 -24.21 5.40 -6.64
N THR A 184 -23.97 5.94 -5.46
CA THR A 184 -24.31 7.33 -5.12
C THR A 184 -23.44 8.34 -5.88
N ILE A 185 -22.14 8.07 -6.00
CA ILE A 185 -21.19 8.90 -6.77
C ILE A 185 -21.45 8.77 -8.27
N GLY A 186 -21.86 7.60 -8.69
CA GLY A 186 -21.99 7.16 -10.10
C GLY A 186 -20.79 6.31 -10.51
N ALA A 187 -21.07 5.07 -10.88
CA ALA A 187 -20.03 4.11 -11.30
C ALA A 187 -19.21 4.57 -12.51
N ASP A 188 -19.74 5.47 -13.32
CA ASP A 188 -19.06 6.11 -14.44
C ASP A 188 -18.00 7.14 -14.01
N LYS A 189 -18.00 7.57 -12.75
CA LYS A 189 -17.04 8.54 -12.19
C LYS A 189 -15.97 7.89 -11.29
N VAL A 190 -16.29 6.72 -10.69
CA VAL A 190 -15.36 6.02 -9.80
C VAL A 190 -14.34 5.23 -10.62
N GLY A 191 -13.07 5.60 -10.50
CA GLY A 191 -11.94 4.96 -11.18
C GLY A 191 -11.42 3.73 -10.45
N ALA A 192 -11.24 3.84 -9.13
CA ALA A 192 -10.71 2.73 -8.32
C ALA A 192 -11.17 2.81 -6.86
N PHE A 193 -11.12 1.66 -6.18
CA PHE A 193 -11.06 1.55 -4.73
C PHE A 193 -9.65 1.12 -4.31
N ILE A 194 -9.03 1.86 -3.38
CA ILE A 194 -7.71 1.54 -2.81
C ILE A 194 -7.84 1.09 -1.35
N ALA A 195 -7.17 0.01 -1.01
CA ALA A 195 -7.26 -0.56 0.34
C ALA A 195 -5.98 -1.29 0.75
N GLU A 196 -5.56 -1.07 2.00
CA GLU A 196 -4.54 -1.90 2.66
C GLU A 196 -5.18 -3.22 3.13
N PRO A 197 -4.56 -4.40 2.95
CA PRO A 197 -5.07 -5.65 3.53
C PRO A 197 -5.20 -5.59 5.07
N VAL A 198 -4.26 -4.90 5.73
CA VAL A 198 -4.31 -4.53 7.15
C VAL A 198 -3.99 -3.03 7.22
N LEU A 199 -4.85 -2.24 7.84
CA LEU A 199 -4.58 -0.80 8.04
C LEU A 199 -3.50 -0.63 9.11
N ALA A 200 -2.25 -0.74 8.71
CA ALA A 200 -1.13 -0.78 9.65
C ALA A 200 -0.97 0.54 10.42
N SER A 201 -0.77 1.63 9.71
CA SER A 201 -0.62 2.98 10.29
C SER A 201 -1.90 3.49 10.96
N GLY A 202 -3.06 2.96 10.58
CA GLY A 202 -4.37 3.25 11.17
C GLY A 202 -4.61 2.63 12.55
N GLY A 203 -3.71 1.77 13.02
CA GLY A 203 -3.81 1.09 14.32
C GLY A 203 -3.81 -0.44 14.22
N VAL A 204 -3.19 -0.99 13.18
CA VAL A 204 -3.14 -2.44 12.90
C VAL A 204 -4.55 -3.04 12.84
N ILE A 205 -5.43 -2.38 12.09
CA ILE A 205 -6.83 -2.80 11.95
C ILE A 205 -6.89 -3.93 10.92
N ILE A 206 -7.36 -5.08 11.36
CA ILE A 206 -7.59 -6.26 10.52
C ILE A 206 -9.07 -6.29 10.15
N PRO A 207 -9.43 -6.14 8.86
CA PRO A 207 -10.82 -6.25 8.43
C PRO A 207 -11.41 -7.64 8.69
N PRO A 208 -12.74 -7.78 8.75
CA PRO A 208 -13.38 -9.10 8.82
C PRO A 208 -12.93 -10.03 7.69
N LYS A 209 -12.85 -11.32 7.98
CA LYS A 209 -12.47 -12.33 6.99
C LYS A 209 -13.37 -12.28 5.75
N GLY A 210 -12.78 -12.20 4.57
CA GLY A 210 -13.50 -12.13 3.29
C GLY A 210 -13.79 -10.72 2.80
N TYR A 211 -13.51 -9.66 3.59
CA TYR A 211 -13.74 -8.27 3.21
C TYR A 211 -13.13 -7.92 1.85
N HIS A 212 -11.84 -8.11 1.68
CA HIS A 212 -11.14 -7.75 0.43
C HIS A 212 -11.65 -8.50 -0.80
N LYS A 213 -11.95 -9.80 -0.63
CA LYS A 213 -12.53 -10.61 -1.71
C LYS A 213 -13.88 -10.04 -2.16
N GLN A 214 -14.76 -9.74 -1.21
CA GLN A 214 -16.08 -9.20 -1.53
C GLN A 214 -16.00 -7.78 -2.09
N CYS A 215 -15.09 -6.93 -1.58
CA CYS A 215 -14.82 -5.61 -2.18
C CYS A 215 -14.35 -5.73 -3.63
N LEU A 216 -13.47 -6.68 -3.95
CA LEU A 216 -13.03 -6.93 -5.32
C LEU A 216 -14.22 -7.34 -6.22
N GLU A 217 -15.14 -8.17 -5.71
CA GLU A 217 -16.34 -8.58 -6.44
C GLU A 217 -17.28 -7.40 -6.69
N VAL A 218 -17.47 -6.52 -5.71
CA VAL A 218 -18.21 -5.24 -5.89
C VAL A 218 -17.54 -4.39 -6.96
N CYS A 219 -16.25 -4.16 -6.86
CA CYS A 219 -15.51 -3.37 -7.84
C CYS A 219 -15.67 -3.92 -9.27
N ARG A 220 -15.59 -5.23 -9.44
CA ARG A 220 -15.77 -5.90 -10.75
C ARG A 220 -17.17 -5.71 -11.32
N ARG A 221 -18.22 -5.80 -10.49
CA ARG A 221 -19.61 -5.57 -10.93
C ARG A 221 -19.82 -4.17 -11.50
N HIS A 222 -19.14 -3.19 -10.98
CA HIS A 222 -19.28 -1.78 -11.34
C HIS A 222 -18.18 -1.23 -12.27
N ASP A 223 -17.32 -2.11 -12.83
CA ASP A 223 -16.17 -1.70 -13.66
C ASP A 223 -15.25 -0.70 -12.93
N VAL A 224 -15.04 -0.88 -11.64
CA VAL A 224 -14.12 -0.11 -10.80
C VAL A 224 -12.85 -0.93 -10.60
N LEU A 225 -11.68 -0.29 -10.69
CA LEU A 225 -10.41 -0.97 -10.42
C LEU A 225 -10.23 -1.17 -8.91
N TYR A 226 -9.58 -2.26 -8.52
CA TYR A 226 -9.20 -2.52 -7.14
C TYR A 226 -7.68 -2.40 -7.00
N ILE A 227 -7.21 -1.56 -6.08
CA ILE A 227 -5.79 -1.38 -5.76
C ILE A 227 -5.55 -1.94 -4.37
N SER A 228 -4.79 -3.04 -4.28
CA SER A 228 -4.30 -3.55 -2.99
C SER A 228 -3.00 -2.85 -2.64
N ASP A 229 -3.00 -2.06 -1.57
CA ASP A 229 -1.79 -1.43 -1.04
C ASP A 229 -1.09 -2.41 -0.09
N GLU A 230 -0.10 -3.09 -0.62
CA GLU A 230 0.67 -4.13 0.07
C GLU A 230 2.02 -3.62 0.60
N VAL A 231 2.20 -2.33 0.75
CA VAL A 231 3.46 -1.73 1.24
C VAL A 231 3.88 -2.33 2.57
N VAL A 232 2.92 -2.63 3.45
CA VAL A 232 3.19 -3.28 4.74
C VAL A 232 3.04 -4.79 4.67
N THR A 233 2.01 -5.30 4.01
CA THR A 233 1.60 -6.71 4.10
C THR A 233 2.33 -7.64 3.15
N GLY A 234 2.87 -7.12 2.05
CA GLY A 234 3.55 -7.90 1.02
C GLY A 234 4.93 -8.44 1.44
N PHE A 235 5.48 -9.27 0.58
CA PHE A 235 6.84 -9.80 0.65
C PHE A 235 7.18 -10.53 1.96
N GLY A 236 6.25 -11.36 2.45
CA GLY A 236 6.48 -12.26 3.58
C GLY A 236 6.01 -11.76 4.93
N ARG A 237 5.53 -10.50 5.07
CA ARG A 237 5.08 -9.95 6.36
C ARG A 237 4.01 -10.81 7.04
N LEU A 238 3.09 -11.34 6.28
CA LEU A 238 2.00 -12.20 6.76
C LEU A 238 2.26 -13.70 6.57
N GLY A 239 3.49 -14.11 6.23
CA GLY A 239 3.84 -15.50 5.95
C GLY A 239 3.58 -15.93 4.50
N HIS A 240 3.08 -15.05 3.66
CA HIS A 240 2.83 -15.23 2.23
C HIS A 240 3.48 -14.11 1.42
N TRP A 241 3.61 -14.30 0.09
CA TRP A 241 4.17 -13.25 -0.77
C TRP A 241 3.28 -12.01 -0.82
N PHE A 242 1.98 -12.21 -0.88
CA PHE A 242 0.96 -11.16 -0.85
C PHE A 242 -0.21 -11.60 0.05
N ALA A 243 -1.00 -10.66 0.57
CA ALA A 243 -2.14 -10.91 1.43
C ALA A 243 -3.39 -11.38 0.68
#